data_e33cade788434d8690b62e3191a640bc
#
_entry.id   e33cade788434d8690b62e3191a640bc
#
_cell.length_a   1.000
_cell.length_b   1.000
_cell.length_c   1.000
_cell.angle_alpha   90.00
_cell.angle_beta   90.00
_cell.angle_gamma   90.00
#
_symmetry.space_group_name_H-M   'P 1'
#
loop_
_entity.id
_entity.type
_entity.pdbx_description
1 polymer ?
#
loop_
_entity_poly.entity_id
_entity_poly.type
_entity_poly.pdbx_seq_one_letter_code
_entity_poly.pdbx_strand_id
1 'polypeptide(L)'
;MVRVYLELSVLIALANPLDIFHSQTREFLDGIKRRGFELVSCRQAVEMDLAIGVAKRPLRVADALRILEAIDFFEIKLLSSPSRTLLSLVNEYLKETSLKIGDLLHYAGATLLDAGYIASWNTEDFNKRFEKSINKVNKKKNLKTIKVGTPTLILEWLQ
;
A
#
# COMPACT_ATOMS: atom_id res chain seq x y z
N MET A 1 17.50 2.06 5.43
CA MET A 1 16.54 3.09 4.90
C MET A 1 15.13 2.65 5.26
N VAL A 2 14.31 3.55 5.84
CA VAL A 2 12.92 3.23 6.19
C VAL A 2 12.06 3.32 4.94
N ARG A 3 11.23 2.31 4.71
CA ARG A 3 10.26 2.26 3.61
C ARG A 3 8.85 2.47 4.12
N VAL A 4 8.10 3.31 3.41
CA VAL A 4 6.67 3.50 3.61
C VAL A 4 5.95 2.99 2.37
N TYR A 5 5.09 2.02 2.56
CA TYR A 5 4.28 1.41 1.51
C TYR A 5 3.02 2.25 1.27
N LEU A 6 2.73 2.52 0.00
CA LEU A 6 1.51 3.22 -0.42
C LEU A 6 0.51 2.20 -1.00
N GLU A 7 -0.63 2.09 -0.36
CA GLU A 7 -1.76 1.29 -0.87
C GLU A 7 -2.50 2.09 -1.97
N LEU A 8 -3.30 1.42 -2.79
CA LEU A 8 -3.93 2.00 -3.98
C LEU A 8 -4.76 3.24 -3.68
N SER A 9 -5.49 3.30 -2.55
CA SER A 9 -6.30 4.47 -2.19
C SER A 9 -5.48 5.75 -2.05
N VAL A 10 -4.23 5.64 -1.61
CA VAL A 10 -3.29 6.76 -1.53
C VAL A 10 -2.83 7.18 -2.92
N LEU A 11 -2.56 6.21 -3.81
CA LEU A 11 -2.17 6.49 -5.19
C LEU A 11 -3.31 7.14 -6.00
N ILE A 12 -4.55 6.71 -5.77
CA ILE A 12 -5.75 7.34 -6.36
C ILE A 12 -5.88 8.80 -5.90
N ALA A 13 -5.81 9.04 -4.59
CA ALA A 13 -5.88 10.39 -4.04
C ALA A 13 -4.77 11.30 -4.56
N LEU A 14 -3.58 10.75 -4.80
CA LEU A 14 -2.46 11.48 -5.36
C LEU A 14 -2.68 11.86 -6.82
N ALA A 15 -3.23 10.94 -7.62
CA ALA A 15 -3.45 11.13 -9.06
C ALA A 15 -4.66 12.01 -9.40
N ASN A 16 -5.61 12.18 -8.47
CA ASN A 16 -6.83 12.93 -8.68
C ASN A 16 -6.85 14.21 -7.83
N PRO A 17 -6.61 15.40 -8.43
CA PRO A 17 -6.64 16.68 -7.70
C PRO A 17 -8.00 17.02 -7.06
N LEU A 18 -9.08 16.38 -7.50
CA LEU A 18 -10.42 16.56 -6.94
C LEU A 18 -10.75 15.60 -5.81
N ASP A 19 -9.86 14.66 -5.50
CA ASP A 19 -10.04 13.76 -4.37
C ASP A 19 -9.97 14.52 -3.04
N ILE A 20 -10.86 14.18 -2.10
CA ILE A 20 -10.95 14.84 -0.80
C ILE A 20 -9.66 14.70 0.02
N PHE A 21 -8.86 13.67 -0.24
CA PHE A 21 -7.59 13.40 0.44
C PHE A 21 -6.36 13.88 -0.36
N HIS A 22 -6.55 14.52 -1.52
CA HIS A 22 -5.42 14.90 -2.38
C HIS A 22 -4.39 15.77 -1.66
N SER A 23 -4.84 16.86 -1.03
CA SER A 23 -3.95 17.80 -0.33
C SER A 23 -3.17 17.13 0.81
N GLN A 24 -3.87 16.35 1.64
CA GLN A 24 -3.24 15.62 2.76
C GLN A 24 -2.26 14.56 2.27
N THR A 25 -2.56 13.91 1.15
CA THR A 25 -1.66 12.94 0.52
C THR A 25 -0.38 13.62 0.01
N ARG A 26 -0.48 14.79 -0.60
CA ARG A 26 0.67 15.59 -1.05
C ARG A 26 1.55 16.00 0.14
N GLU A 27 0.95 16.54 1.18
CA GLU A 27 1.65 16.94 2.40
C GLU A 27 2.38 15.74 3.05
N PHE A 28 1.72 14.59 3.10
CA PHE A 28 2.32 13.34 3.57
C PHE A 28 3.54 12.93 2.74
N LEU A 29 3.45 12.89 1.41
CA LEU A 29 4.56 12.53 0.54
C LEU A 29 5.76 13.46 0.76
N ASP A 30 5.52 14.76 0.79
CA ASP A 30 6.56 15.76 1.02
C ASP A 30 7.21 15.58 2.41
N GLY A 31 6.42 15.27 3.42
CA GLY A 31 6.90 15.00 4.78
C GLY A 31 7.78 13.75 4.86
N ILE A 32 7.38 12.68 4.17
CA ILE A 32 8.14 11.41 4.11
C ILE A 32 9.47 11.61 3.35
N LYS A 33 9.43 12.27 2.18
CA LYS A 33 10.64 12.56 1.38
C LYS A 33 11.64 13.44 2.13
N ARG A 34 11.18 14.49 2.79
CA ARG A 34 12.06 15.36 3.61
C ARG A 34 12.81 14.61 4.71
N ARG A 35 12.26 13.50 5.20
CA ARG A 35 12.90 12.62 6.20
C ARG A 35 13.84 11.58 5.59
N GLY A 36 13.97 11.57 4.27
CA GLY A 36 14.81 10.60 3.56
C GLY A 36 14.25 9.18 3.53
N PHE A 37 12.94 9.01 3.73
CA PHE A 37 12.28 7.72 3.65
C PHE A 37 11.91 7.40 2.21
N GLU A 38 11.92 6.12 1.88
CA GLU A 38 11.61 5.61 0.55
C GLU A 38 10.12 5.28 0.45
N LEU A 39 9.46 5.81 -0.59
CA LEU A 39 8.07 5.49 -0.93
C LEU A 39 8.06 4.30 -1.88
N VAL A 40 7.33 3.25 -1.52
CA VAL A 40 7.27 2.01 -2.31
C VAL A 40 5.83 1.52 -2.47
N SER A 41 5.59 0.79 -3.54
CA SER A 41 4.38 -0.02 -3.73
C SER A 41 4.74 -1.35 -4.41
N CYS A 42 3.92 -2.38 -4.19
CA CYS A 42 4.10 -3.67 -4.85
C CYS A 42 3.47 -3.63 -6.25
N ARG A 43 4.28 -3.88 -7.28
CA ARG A 43 3.85 -3.88 -8.68
C ARG A 43 2.67 -4.81 -8.90
N GLN A 44 2.76 -6.06 -8.44
CA GLN A 44 1.72 -7.07 -8.65
C GLN A 44 0.38 -6.66 -8.01
N ALA A 45 0.41 -6.06 -6.80
CA ALA A 45 -0.79 -5.58 -6.12
C ALA A 45 -1.44 -4.41 -6.87
N VAL A 46 -0.65 -3.42 -7.26
CA VAL A 46 -1.13 -2.23 -7.98
C VAL A 46 -1.68 -2.61 -9.35
N GLU A 47 -0.95 -3.37 -10.15
CA GLU A 47 -1.36 -3.78 -11.49
C GLU A 47 -2.65 -4.62 -11.44
N MET A 48 -2.78 -5.53 -10.47
CA MET A 48 -4.01 -6.32 -10.30
C MET A 48 -5.20 -5.43 -9.93
N ASP A 49 -5.04 -4.50 -8.99
CA ASP A 49 -6.11 -3.60 -8.58
C ASP A 49 -6.56 -2.69 -9.73
N LEU A 50 -5.63 -2.16 -10.52
CA LEU A 50 -5.93 -1.34 -11.68
C LEU A 50 -6.66 -2.16 -12.75
N ALA A 51 -6.21 -3.38 -13.03
CA ALA A 51 -6.85 -4.27 -14.00
C ALA A 51 -8.29 -4.64 -13.58
N ILE A 52 -8.50 -4.99 -12.31
CA ILE A 52 -9.83 -5.28 -11.76
C ILE A 52 -10.71 -4.04 -11.78
N GLY A 53 -10.17 -2.87 -11.39
CA GLY A 53 -10.88 -1.60 -11.39
C GLY A 53 -11.39 -1.23 -12.78
N VAL A 54 -10.58 -1.40 -13.81
CA VAL A 54 -10.95 -1.15 -15.21
C VAL A 54 -11.96 -2.21 -15.69
N ALA A 55 -11.73 -3.49 -15.43
CA ALA A 55 -12.61 -4.58 -15.88
C ALA A 55 -14.02 -4.46 -15.28
N LYS A 56 -14.13 -4.08 -14.02
CA LYS A 56 -15.42 -3.87 -13.31
C LYS A 56 -16.03 -2.48 -13.55
N ARG A 57 -15.35 -1.62 -14.29
CA ARG A 57 -15.75 -0.24 -14.65
C ARG A 57 -15.89 0.80 -13.51
N PRO A 58 -15.45 0.62 -12.27
CA PRO A 58 -15.36 1.72 -11.33
C PRO A 58 -14.21 2.68 -11.68
N LEU A 59 -13.24 2.23 -12.49
CA LEU A 59 -12.07 2.99 -12.91
C LEU A 59 -12.02 3.05 -14.45
N ARG A 60 -11.86 4.24 -15.02
CA ARG A 60 -11.61 4.39 -16.46
C ARG A 60 -10.14 4.10 -16.76
N VAL A 61 -9.85 3.64 -17.98
CA VAL A 61 -8.46 3.45 -18.45
C VAL A 61 -7.62 4.72 -18.27
N ALA A 62 -8.19 5.88 -18.58
CA ALA A 62 -7.50 7.16 -18.40
C ALA A 62 -7.11 7.44 -16.93
N ASP A 63 -7.93 7.04 -15.98
CA ASP A 63 -7.64 7.21 -14.55
C ASP A 63 -6.54 6.25 -14.09
N ALA A 64 -6.55 5.01 -14.59
CA ALA A 64 -5.48 4.05 -14.34
C ALA A 64 -4.12 4.55 -14.87
N LEU A 65 -4.10 5.12 -16.07
CA LEU A 65 -2.89 5.72 -16.63
C LEU A 65 -2.40 6.92 -15.81
N ARG A 66 -3.30 7.78 -15.34
CA ARG A 66 -2.94 8.90 -14.44
C ARG A 66 -2.31 8.43 -13.13
N ILE A 67 -2.78 7.30 -12.59
CA ILE A 67 -2.18 6.71 -11.38
C ILE A 67 -0.75 6.26 -11.67
N LEU A 68 -0.49 5.60 -12.80
CA LEU A 68 0.87 5.20 -13.19
C LEU A 68 1.77 6.41 -13.44
N GLU A 69 1.27 7.46 -14.11
CA GLU A 69 1.98 8.73 -14.30
C GLU A 69 2.32 9.40 -12.95
N ALA A 70 1.39 9.39 -11.98
CA ALA A 70 1.63 9.93 -10.65
C ALA A 70 2.71 9.15 -9.90
N ILE A 71 2.73 7.82 -10.01
CA ILE A 71 3.79 6.96 -9.44
C ILE A 71 5.16 7.41 -9.94
N ASP A 72 5.31 7.60 -11.25
CA ASP A 72 6.55 8.04 -11.87
C ASP A 72 6.91 9.48 -11.47
N PHE A 73 5.96 10.40 -11.56
CA PHE A 73 6.16 11.81 -11.23
C PHE A 73 6.59 12.03 -9.78
N PHE A 74 6.00 11.29 -8.85
CA PHE A 74 6.33 11.38 -7.42
C PHE A 74 7.46 10.44 -6.99
N GLU A 75 8.14 9.79 -7.93
CA GLU A 75 9.28 8.89 -7.69
C GLU A 75 8.95 7.77 -6.68
N ILE A 76 7.72 7.26 -6.74
CA ILE A 76 7.31 6.11 -5.94
C ILE A 76 7.88 4.86 -6.60
N LYS A 77 8.64 4.08 -5.84
CA LYS A 77 9.24 2.85 -6.38
C LYS A 77 8.20 1.74 -6.48
N LEU A 78 7.87 1.37 -7.71
CA LEU A 78 7.01 0.23 -8.00
C LEU A 78 7.88 -1.03 -8.09
N LEU A 79 7.98 -1.77 -6.99
CA LEU A 79 8.86 -2.92 -6.83
C LEU A 79 8.10 -4.23 -6.95
N SER A 80 8.75 -5.26 -7.51
CA SER A 80 8.19 -6.61 -7.61
C SER A 80 8.76 -7.53 -6.54
N SER A 81 7.92 -8.44 -6.05
CA SER A 81 8.35 -9.58 -5.24
C SER A 81 8.26 -10.88 -6.04
N PRO A 82 9.04 -11.93 -5.73
CA PRO A 82 8.87 -13.22 -6.37
C PRO A 82 7.44 -13.72 -6.20
N SER A 83 6.73 -13.97 -7.30
CA SER A 83 5.28 -14.28 -7.28
C SER A 83 4.95 -15.48 -6.41
N ARG A 84 5.77 -16.53 -6.43
CA ARG A 84 5.59 -17.72 -5.58
C ARG A 84 5.63 -17.37 -4.09
N THR A 85 6.59 -16.54 -3.67
CA THR A 85 6.74 -16.10 -2.29
C THR A 85 5.56 -15.20 -1.88
N LEU A 86 5.18 -14.28 -2.75
CA LEU A 86 4.05 -13.36 -2.53
C LEU A 86 2.74 -14.15 -2.32
N LEU A 87 2.41 -15.07 -3.23
CA LEU A 87 1.18 -15.87 -3.15
C LEU A 87 1.20 -16.84 -1.97
N SER A 88 2.36 -17.40 -1.61
CA SER A 88 2.50 -18.24 -0.43
C SER A 88 2.19 -17.45 0.85
N LEU A 89 2.66 -16.21 0.96
CA LEU A 89 2.40 -15.34 2.11
C LEU A 89 0.92 -14.92 2.16
N VAL A 90 0.32 -14.57 1.01
CA VAL A 90 -1.12 -14.30 0.91
C VAL A 90 -1.95 -15.48 1.41
N ASN A 91 -1.58 -16.71 1.04
CA ASN A 91 -2.26 -17.92 1.51
C ASN A 91 -2.19 -18.09 3.04
N GLU A 92 -1.06 -17.75 3.67
CA GLU A 92 -0.96 -17.76 5.13
C GLU A 92 -1.85 -16.69 5.78
N TYR A 93 -1.92 -15.51 5.20
CA TYR A 93 -2.80 -14.44 5.69
C TYR A 93 -4.28 -14.79 5.55
N LEU A 94 -4.68 -15.49 4.49
CA LEU A 94 -6.06 -15.97 4.28
C LEU A 94 -6.55 -16.86 5.42
N LYS A 95 -5.64 -17.60 6.07
CA LYS A 95 -5.99 -18.47 7.21
C LYS A 95 -6.30 -17.68 8.49
N GLU A 96 -5.83 -16.45 8.60
CA GLU A 96 -5.91 -15.63 9.81
C GLU A 96 -6.82 -14.40 9.66
N THR A 97 -7.31 -14.11 8.44
CA THR A 97 -8.11 -12.91 8.14
C THR A 97 -9.28 -13.21 7.22
N SER A 98 -10.26 -12.30 7.22
CA SER A 98 -11.38 -12.28 6.27
C SER A 98 -11.18 -11.29 5.11
N LEU A 99 -9.96 -10.76 4.94
CA LEU A 99 -9.65 -9.79 3.90
C LEU A 99 -9.72 -10.42 2.50
N LYS A 100 -10.02 -9.56 1.52
CA LYS A 100 -9.98 -9.95 0.10
C LYS A 100 -8.54 -10.12 -0.37
N ILE A 101 -8.35 -10.93 -1.42
CA ILE A 101 -7.02 -11.21 -1.98
C ILE A 101 -6.29 -9.93 -2.40
N GLY A 102 -6.99 -8.94 -2.98
CA GLY A 102 -6.39 -7.66 -3.36
C GLY A 102 -5.72 -6.96 -2.17
N ASP A 103 -6.43 -6.84 -1.04
CA ASP A 103 -5.90 -6.23 0.18
C ASP A 103 -4.73 -7.04 0.74
N LEU A 104 -4.84 -8.37 0.72
CA LEU A 104 -3.77 -9.27 1.19
C LEU A 104 -2.52 -9.19 0.33
N LEU A 105 -2.64 -8.92 -0.96
CA LEU A 105 -1.48 -8.66 -1.83
C LEU A 105 -0.74 -7.39 -1.43
N HIS A 106 -1.45 -6.34 -1.02
CA HIS A 106 -0.81 -5.14 -0.48
C HIS A 106 -0.08 -5.42 0.84
N TYR A 107 -0.70 -6.14 1.78
CA TYR A 107 -0.07 -6.54 3.04
C TYR A 107 1.18 -7.41 2.80
N ALA A 108 1.06 -8.42 1.94
CA ALA A 108 2.18 -9.32 1.61
C ALA A 108 3.29 -8.57 0.85
N GLY A 109 2.92 -7.72 -0.11
CA GLY A 109 3.85 -6.88 -0.83
C GLY A 109 4.63 -5.95 0.09
N ALA A 110 3.95 -5.25 1.00
CA ALA A 110 4.59 -4.40 1.99
C ALA A 110 5.58 -5.17 2.87
N THR A 111 5.18 -6.34 3.35
CA THR A 111 6.05 -7.21 4.17
C THR A 111 7.29 -7.65 3.40
N LEU A 112 7.14 -8.16 2.18
CA LEU A 112 8.25 -8.65 1.36
C LEU A 112 9.16 -7.54 0.83
N LEU A 113 8.65 -6.34 0.69
CA LEU A 113 9.43 -5.14 0.36
C LEU A 113 10.09 -4.49 1.58
N ASP A 114 10.01 -5.13 2.74
CA ASP A 114 10.61 -4.66 3.99
C ASP A 114 10.10 -3.28 4.44
N ALA A 115 8.85 -2.95 4.12
CA ALA A 115 8.23 -1.71 4.55
C ALA A 115 7.90 -1.75 6.05
N GLY A 116 8.18 -0.66 6.76
CA GLY A 116 7.83 -0.52 8.17
C GLY A 116 6.38 -0.04 8.39
N TYR A 117 5.82 0.62 7.38
CA TYR A 117 4.51 1.25 7.43
C TYR A 117 3.71 0.98 6.16
N ILE A 118 2.38 0.83 6.30
CA ILE A 118 1.43 0.89 5.18
C ILE A 118 0.56 2.12 5.38
N ALA A 119 0.57 3.02 4.39
CA ALA A 119 -0.32 4.15 4.30
C ALA A 119 -1.54 3.78 3.45
N SER A 120 -2.74 3.97 4.00
CA SER A 120 -4.00 3.73 3.29
C SER A 120 -5.10 4.67 3.79
N TRP A 121 -5.93 5.16 2.88
CA TRP A 121 -7.19 5.84 3.19
C TRP A 121 -8.36 4.86 3.38
N ASN A 122 -8.18 3.59 2.97
CA ASN A 122 -9.16 2.52 3.18
C ASN A 122 -9.03 1.95 4.59
N THR A 123 -9.63 2.60 5.57
CA THR A 123 -9.56 2.21 6.99
C THR A 123 -10.43 0.98 7.34
N GLU A 124 -11.30 0.54 6.44
CA GLU A 124 -12.10 -0.67 6.63
C GLU A 124 -11.23 -1.93 6.54
N ASP A 125 -10.29 -1.97 5.60
CA ASP A 125 -9.44 -3.12 5.32
C ASP A 125 -7.99 -2.93 5.83
N PHE A 126 -7.56 -1.67 6.02
CA PHE A 126 -6.23 -1.32 6.54
C PHE A 126 -6.35 -0.64 7.90
N ASN A 127 -6.37 -1.45 8.95
CA ASN A 127 -6.58 -1.00 10.32
C ASN A 127 -5.85 -1.87 11.36
N LYS A 128 -5.91 -1.48 12.62
CA LYS A 128 -5.26 -2.17 13.75
C LYS A 128 -5.67 -3.62 13.95
N ARG A 129 -6.93 -3.97 13.65
CA ARG A 129 -7.42 -5.35 13.77
C ARG A 129 -6.68 -6.26 12.80
N PHE A 130 -6.62 -5.88 11.53
CA PHE A 130 -5.93 -6.69 10.51
C PHE A 130 -4.42 -6.61 10.65
N GLU A 131 -3.85 -5.44 10.99
CA GLU A 131 -2.43 -5.31 11.36
C GLU A 131 -2.01 -6.38 12.39
N LYS A 132 -2.80 -6.56 13.44
CA LYS A 132 -2.53 -7.56 14.49
C LYS A 132 -2.49 -8.99 13.94
N SER A 133 -3.47 -9.36 13.11
CA SER A 133 -3.55 -10.68 12.50
C SER A 133 -2.40 -10.95 11.52
N ILE A 134 -2.09 -9.98 10.67
CA ILE A 134 -0.97 -10.03 9.72
C ILE A 134 0.36 -10.17 10.47
N ASN A 135 0.59 -9.34 11.48
CA ASN A 135 1.83 -9.36 12.26
C ASN A 135 2.00 -10.65 13.08
N LYS A 136 0.91 -11.32 13.47
CA LYS A 136 0.96 -12.67 14.07
C LYS A 136 1.60 -13.68 13.10
N VAL A 137 1.22 -13.66 11.83
CA VAL A 137 1.82 -14.50 10.79
C VAL A 137 3.27 -14.12 10.56
N ASN A 138 3.55 -12.82 10.40
CA ASN A 138 4.89 -12.31 10.14
C ASN A 138 5.89 -12.74 11.23
N LYS A 139 5.51 -12.63 12.49
CA LYS A 139 6.33 -13.08 13.63
C LYS A 139 6.62 -14.57 13.58
N LYS A 140 5.63 -15.42 13.26
CA LYS A 140 5.82 -16.88 13.12
C LYS A 140 6.79 -17.24 11.99
N LYS A 141 6.88 -16.39 10.97
CA LYS A 141 7.74 -16.61 9.80
C LYS A 141 9.07 -15.84 9.87
N ASN A 142 9.37 -15.19 10.99
CA ASN A 142 10.53 -14.32 11.16
C ASN A 142 10.60 -13.20 10.12
N LEU A 143 9.42 -12.68 9.71
CA LEU A 143 9.30 -11.54 8.82
C LEU A 143 9.11 -10.26 9.64
N LYS A 144 9.42 -9.12 9.03
CA LYS A 144 9.24 -7.81 9.65
C LYS A 144 7.75 -7.54 9.93
N THR A 145 7.49 -6.97 11.09
CA THR A 145 6.15 -6.44 11.41
C THR A 145 5.94 -5.10 10.73
N ILE A 146 4.71 -4.85 10.36
CA ILE A 146 4.27 -3.61 9.72
C ILE A 146 3.31 -2.85 10.64
N LYS A 147 3.30 -1.54 10.51
CA LYS A 147 2.35 -0.64 11.19
C LYS A 147 1.45 0.02 10.16
N VAL A 148 0.14 -0.03 10.37
CA VAL A 148 -0.85 0.43 9.40
C VAL A 148 -1.55 1.69 9.89
N GLY A 149 -1.67 2.69 9.03
CA GLY A 149 -2.36 3.94 9.35
C GLY A 149 -2.73 4.76 8.13
N THR A 150 -3.52 5.80 8.36
CA THR A 150 -3.74 6.81 7.33
C THR A 150 -2.43 7.59 7.08
N PRO A 151 -2.26 8.19 5.90
CA PRO A 151 -1.12 9.07 5.64
C PRO A 151 -0.87 10.10 6.75
N THR A 152 -1.91 10.77 7.22
CA THR A 152 -1.81 11.76 8.31
C THR A 152 -1.29 11.13 9.60
N LEU A 153 -1.85 10.00 9.99
CA LEU A 153 -1.47 9.31 11.23
C LEU A 153 -0.02 8.81 11.18
N ILE A 154 0.42 8.30 10.03
CA ILE A 154 1.83 7.87 9.86
C ILE A 154 2.77 9.07 9.98
N LEU A 155 2.41 10.20 9.39
CA LEU A 155 3.22 11.42 9.50
C LEU A 155 3.35 11.89 10.95
N GLU A 156 2.28 11.79 11.76
CA GLU A 156 2.32 12.06 13.19
C GLU A 156 3.25 11.10 13.95
N TRP A 157 3.24 9.80 13.64
CA TRP A 157 4.12 8.82 14.28
C TRP A 157 5.61 9.03 13.98
N LEU A 158 5.91 9.75 12.92
CA LEU A 158 7.27 9.98 12.45
C LEU A 158 7.80 11.36 12.85
N GLN A 159 7.00 12.16 13.57
CA GLN A 159 7.44 13.43 14.19
C GLN A 159 8.29 13.14 15.42
#